data_68c46431f8a274693fec195e08e19cf3
#
_entry.id   68c46431f8a274693fec195e08e19cf3
#
_cell.length_a   1.000
_cell.length_b   1.000
_cell.length_c   1.000
_cell.angle_alpha   90.00
_cell.angle_beta   90.00
_cell.angle_gamma   90.00
#
_symmetry.space_group_name_H-M   'P 1'
#
loop_
_entity.id
_entity.type
_entity.pdbx_description
1 polymer ?
#
loop_
_entity_poly.entity_id
_entity_poly.type
_entity_poly.pdbx_seq_one_letter_code
_entity_poly.pdbx_strand_id
1 'polypeptide(L)'
;MAFILFSMTVYLNFSFLENPYNISLLFQGLGMTLLLAFLAVMLGSILALVPAFMRLSSKKILSVPATAYVEIIRGTPMLVQVLLFYQLLNIPLLLIGGIDMGSFVPGLVALLINSSAYISEIIRGGILAVDKGQKEAARSLGLNEFQAMRHIILPQAIKNIFPALGNEFVTIIKETSIFMYLGIAELMYQIGILKASSPAVTELYITAGILYLILTYPLSKLMNFFERRMRHAEAK
;
A
#
# COMPACT_ATOMS: atom_id res chain seq x y z
N MET A 1 -20.80 44.14 2.34
CA MET A 1 -19.94 43.05 1.83
C MET A 1 -20.85 41.87 1.60
N ALA A 2 -21.41 41.79 0.37
CA ALA A 2 -22.42 40.79 0.02
C ALA A 2 -21.73 39.49 -0.34
N PHE A 3 -21.93 38.45 0.47
CA PHE A 3 -21.60 37.08 0.10
C PHE A 3 -22.53 36.67 -1.04
N ILE A 4 -22.04 36.68 -2.26
CA ILE A 4 -22.70 36.03 -3.40
C ILE A 4 -22.57 34.53 -3.15
N LEU A 5 -23.58 33.94 -2.51
CA LEU A 5 -23.82 32.51 -2.53
C LEU A 5 -24.19 32.14 -3.98
N PHE A 6 -23.18 31.76 -4.74
CA PHE A 6 -23.35 31.09 -6.03
C PHE A 6 -23.94 29.70 -5.74
N SER A 7 -25.27 29.64 -5.67
CA SER A 7 -25.99 28.36 -5.70
C SER A 7 -25.79 27.73 -7.09
N MET A 8 -24.64 27.09 -7.30
CA MET A 8 -24.48 26.16 -8.41
C MET A 8 -25.30 24.92 -8.09
N THR A 9 -26.52 24.86 -8.62
CA THR A 9 -27.25 23.59 -8.74
C THR A 9 -26.45 22.73 -9.72
N VAL A 10 -25.58 21.87 -9.18
CA VAL A 10 -24.85 20.87 -9.98
C VAL A 10 -25.83 19.75 -10.31
N TYR A 11 -26.34 19.74 -11.54
CA TYR A 11 -27.10 18.60 -12.04
C TYR A 11 -26.13 17.47 -12.36
N LEU A 12 -26.05 16.49 -11.48
CA LEU A 12 -25.20 15.30 -11.69
C LEU A 12 -25.83 14.37 -12.74
N ASN A 13 -25.05 13.96 -13.71
CA ASN A 13 -25.47 13.05 -14.77
C ASN A 13 -24.56 11.82 -14.84
N PHE A 14 -25.06 10.66 -14.44
CA PHE A 14 -24.37 9.39 -14.43
C PHE A 14 -24.70 8.52 -15.66
N SER A 15 -25.24 9.07 -16.73
CA SER A 15 -25.62 8.31 -17.95
C SER A 15 -24.45 7.55 -18.58
N PHE A 16 -23.20 7.96 -18.34
CA PHE A 16 -22.04 7.19 -18.81
C PHE A 16 -21.98 5.78 -18.20
N LEU A 17 -22.63 5.52 -17.05
CA LEU A 17 -22.74 4.19 -16.45
C LEU A 17 -23.76 3.28 -17.15
N GLU A 18 -24.59 3.81 -18.03
CA GLU A 18 -25.53 3.01 -18.85
C GLU A 18 -24.80 2.24 -19.96
N ASN A 19 -23.59 2.68 -20.31
CA ASN A 19 -22.78 2.02 -21.33
C ASN A 19 -22.00 0.84 -20.73
N PRO A 20 -22.28 -0.43 -21.13
CA PRO A 20 -21.57 -1.61 -20.61
C PRO A 20 -20.06 -1.57 -20.83
N TYR A 21 -19.59 -0.91 -21.88
CA TYR A 21 -18.17 -0.73 -22.15
C TYR A 21 -17.50 0.11 -21.05
N ASN A 22 -18.12 1.21 -20.62
CA ASN A 22 -17.60 2.06 -19.56
C ASN A 22 -17.52 1.31 -18.21
N ILE A 23 -18.55 0.53 -17.92
CA ILE A 23 -18.57 -0.34 -16.73
C ILE A 23 -17.43 -1.36 -16.81
N SER A 24 -17.19 -1.98 -17.95
CA SER A 24 -16.08 -2.92 -18.16
C SER A 24 -14.72 -2.27 -17.89
N LEU A 25 -14.50 -1.04 -18.36
CA LEU A 25 -13.26 -0.29 -18.08
C LEU A 25 -13.06 -0.05 -16.59
N LEU A 26 -14.12 0.34 -15.88
CA LEU A 26 -14.04 0.55 -14.42
C LEU A 26 -13.66 -0.73 -13.67
N PHE A 27 -14.26 -1.87 -14.03
CA PHE A 27 -13.92 -3.17 -13.41
C PHE A 27 -12.51 -3.63 -13.76
N GLN A 28 -12.04 -3.41 -14.99
CA GLN A 28 -10.65 -3.68 -15.37
C GLN A 28 -9.68 -2.83 -14.54
N GLY A 29 -9.98 -1.53 -14.38
CA GLY A 29 -9.20 -0.64 -13.54
C GLY A 29 -9.16 -1.08 -12.07
N LEU A 30 -10.30 -1.48 -11.49
CA LEU A 30 -10.36 -2.04 -10.14
C LEU A 30 -9.51 -3.31 -10.01
N GLY A 31 -9.57 -4.20 -10.99
CA GLY A 31 -8.75 -5.42 -11.02
C GLY A 31 -7.25 -5.12 -11.02
N MET A 32 -6.81 -4.16 -11.85
CA MET A 32 -5.41 -3.73 -11.89
C MET A 32 -4.98 -3.04 -10.59
N THR A 33 -5.81 -2.18 -10.02
CA THR A 33 -5.59 -1.56 -8.70
C THR A 33 -5.34 -2.61 -7.62
N LEU A 34 -6.21 -3.62 -7.54
CA LEU A 34 -6.08 -4.71 -6.58
C LEU A 34 -4.84 -5.59 -6.84
N LEU A 35 -4.54 -5.88 -8.11
CA LEU A 35 -3.35 -6.65 -8.48
C LEU A 35 -2.07 -5.93 -8.04
N LEU A 36 -1.94 -4.64 -8.34
CA LEU A 36 -0.78 -3.84 -7.94
C LEU A 36 -0.64 -3.80 -6.41
N ALA A 37 -1.72 -3.54 -5.68
CA ALA A 37 -1.71 -3.49 -4.22
C ALA A 37 -1.35 -4.86 -3.62
N PHE A 38 -1.89 -5.95 -4.16
CA PHE A 38 -1.57 -7.30 -3.72
C PHE A 38 -0.10 -7.65 -3.94
N LEU A 39 0.43 -7.39 -5.15
CA LEU A 39 1.84 -7.61 -5.45
C LEU A 39 2.75 -6.78 -4.55
N ALA A 40 2.39 -5.52 -4.30
CA ALA A 40 3.14 -4.62 -3.43
C ALA A 40 3.25 -5.16 -2.00
N VAL A 41 2.14 -5.58 -1.41
CA VAL A 41 2.16 -6.10 -0.03
C VAL A 41 2.86 -7.46 0.03
N MET A 42 2.57 -8.38 -0.88
CA MET A 42 3.16 -9.71 -0.86
C MET A 42 4.67 -9.67 -1.08
N LEU A 43 5.12 -9.08 -2.18
CA LEU A 43 6.54 -9.03 -2.51
C LEU A 43 7.28 -7.98 -1.66
N GLY A 44 6.64 -6.85 -1.38
CA GLY A 44 7.14 -5.82 -0.48
C GLY A 44 7.39 -6.34 0.93
N SER A 45 6.52 -7.22 1.47
CA SER A 45 6.72 -7.86 2.77
C SER A 45 7.97 -8.74 2.80
N ILE A 46 8.24 -9.49 1.73
CA ILE A 46 9.45 -10.30 1.62
C ILE A 46 10.69 -9.40 1.61
N LEU A 47 10.69 -8.36 0.78
CA LEU A 47 11.79 -7.40 0.69
C LEU A 47 11.98 -6.63 2.01
N ALA A 48 10.90 -6.34 2.74
CA ALA A 48 10.91 -5.60 3.99
C ALA A 48 11.64 -6.31 5.14
N LEU A 49 11.74 -7.65 5.09
CA LEU A 49 12.43 -8.42 6.13
C LEU A 49 13.90 -8.00 6.27
N VAL A 50 14.56 -7.73 5.16
CA VAL A 50 15.99 -7.34 5.17
C VAL A 50 16.20 -6.04 5.95
N PRO A 51 15.64 -4.89 5.56
CA PRO A 51 15.82 -3.64 6.31
C PRO A 51 15.23 -3.71 7.72
N ALA A 52 14.15 -4.46 7.96
CA ALA A 52 13.58 -4.61 9.29
C ALA A 52 14.57 -5.27 10.27
N PHE A 53 15.15 -6.40 9.90
CA PHE A 53 16.12 -7.09 10.75
C PHE A 53 17.46 -6.37 10.83
N MET A 54 17.92 -5.73 9.77
CA MET A 54 19.12 -4.89 9.80
C MET A 54 18.97 -3.75 10.81
N ARG A 55 17.81 -3.10 10.90
CA ARG A 55 17.53 -2.01 11.85
C ARG A 55 17.34 -2.48 13.29
N LEU A 56 17.02 -3.74 13.52
CA LEU A 56 16.99 -4.36 14.85
C LEU A 56 18.39 -4.79 15.35
N SER A 57 19.37 -4.82 14.46
CA SER A 57 20.74 -5.20 14.81
C SER A 57 21.43 -4.13 15.66
N SER A 58 22.17 -4.55 16.68
CA SER A 58 23.06 -3.68 17.45
C SER A 58 24.30 -3.20 16.67
N LYS A 59 24.61 -3.87 15.53
CA LYS A 59 25.76 -3.52 14.68
C LYS A 59 25.42 -2.32 13.80
N LYS A 60 26.06 -1.18 14.05
CA LYS A 60 25.84 0.07 13.29
C LYS A 60 26.06 -0.08 11.79
N ILE A 61 26.98 -0.97 11.36
CA ILE A 61 27.24 -1.26 9.94
C ILE A 61 26.00 -1.81 9.21
N LEU A 62 25.07 -2.45 9.92
CA LEU A 62 23.80 -2.94 9.40
C LEU A 62 22.67 -1.92 9.61
N SER A 63 22.55 -1.38 10.83
CA SER A 63 21.40 -0.55 11.18
C SER A 63 21.43 0.84 10.52
N VAL A 64 22.61 1.46 10.34
CA VAL A 64 22.71 2.80 9.74
C VAL A 64 22.24 2.83 8.28
N PRO A 65 22.78 1.98 7.36
CA PRO A 65 22.34 2.01 5.97
C PRO A 65 20.87 1.61 5.80
N ALA A 66 20.37 0.66 6.59
CA ALA A 66 18.96 0.30 6.57
C ALA A 66 18.05 1.42 7.07
N THR A 67 18.48 2.16 8.08
CA THR A 67 17.76 3.35 8.57
C THR A 67 17.74 4.43 7.50
N ALA A 68 18.90 4.74 6.90
CA ALA A 68 18.98 5.72 5.83
C ALA A 68 18.07 5.36 4.63
N TYR A 69 18.07 4.08 4.21
CA TYR A 69 17.15 3.59 3.18
C TYR A 69 15.69 3.89 3.52
N VAL A 70 15.25 3.48 4.70
CA VAL A 70 13.85 3.66 5.12
C VAL A 70 13.48 5.14 5.24
N GLU A 71 14.36 5.97 5.79
CA GLU A 71 14.11 7.41 5.94
C GLU A 71 14.05 8.13 4.59
N ILE A 72 14.95 7.82 3.64
CA ILE A 72 14.93 8.39 2.29
C ILE A 72 13.65 8.02 1.56
N ILE A 73 13.31 6.73 1.55
CA ILE A 73 12.13 6.26 0.82
C ILE A 73 10.83 6.83 1.42
N ARG A 74 10.70 6.82 2.75
CA ARG A 74 9.51 7.39 3.42
C ARG A 74 9.49 8.92 3.46
N GLY A 75 10.65 9.56 3.32
CA GLY A 75 10.78 11.01 3.29
C GLY A 75 10.59 11.64 1.91
N THR A 76 10.43 10.84 0.86
CA THR A 76 10.24 11.33 -0.52
C THR A 76 8.86 10.95 -1.07
N PRO A 77 8.22 11.83 -1.89
CA PRO A 77 6.90 11.52 -2.45
C PRO A 77 6.95 10.30 -3.37
N MET A 78 5.98 9.41 -3.25
CA MET A 78 5.88 8.20 -4.07
C MET A 78 5.83 8.52 -5.57
N LEU A 79 5.13 9.60 -5.98
CA LEU A 79 5.08 10.02 -7.37
C LEU A 79 6.49 10.29 -7.95
N VAL A 80 7.35 10.94 -7.16
CA VAL A 80 8.74 11.21 -7.58
C VAL A 80 9.51 9.90 -7.75
N GLN A 81 9.34 8.95 -6.83
CA GLN A 81 9.99 7.64 -6.90
C GLN A 81 9.54 6.88 -8.16
N VAL A 82 8.23 6.83 -8.43
CA VAL A 82 7.65 6.15 -9.59
C VAL A 82 8.19 6.72 -10.90
N LEU A 83 8.19 8.05 -11.05
CA LEU A 83 8.71 8.72 -12.25
C LEU A 83 10.23 8.54 -12.40
N LEU A 84 10.96 8.55 -11.29
CA LEU A 84 12.41 8.32 -11.28
C LEU A 84 12.74 6.88 -11.75
N PHE A 85 12.08 5.86 -11.20
CA PHE A 85 12.30 4.46 -11.61
C PHE A 85 11.88 4.22 -13.06
N TYR A 86 10.78 4.84 -13.51
CA TYR A 86 10.37 4.78 -14.90
C TYR A 86 11.47 5.33 -15.84
N GLN A 87 12.06 6.47 -15.48
CA GLN A 87 13.13 7.08 -16.28
C GLN A 87 14.45 6.32 -16.18
N LEU A 88 14.82 5.80 -15.01
CA LEU A 88 16.07 5.08 -14.80
C LEU A 88 16.10 3.70 -15.46
N LEU A 89 15.01 2.96 -15.38
CA LEU A 89 14.95 1.62 -15.94
C LEU A 89 14.77 1.63 -17.46
N ASN A 90 14.09 2.66 -18.00
CA ASN A 90 13.91 2.91 -19.44
C ASN A 90 13.68 1.62 -20.25
N ILE A 91 12.72 0.79 -19.80
CA ILE A 91 12.39 -0.48 -20.45
C ILE A 91 11.60 -0.16 -21.72
N PRO A 92 11.96 -0.73 -22.89
CA PRO A 92 11.22 -0.53 -24.13
C PRO A 92 9.78 -1.04 -24.01
N LEU A 93 8.87 -0.47 -24.84
CA LEU A 93 7.49 -0.95 -24.93
C LEU A 93 7.47 -2.45 -25.24
N LEU A 94 6.85 -3.21 -24.36
CA LEU A 94 6.67 -4.65 -24.49
C LEU A 94 5.29 -5.04 -23.98
N LEU A 95 4.39 -5.41 -24.87
CA LEU A 95 3.04 -5.81 -24.51
C LEU A 95 3.00 -7.31 -24.17
N ILE A 96 2.61 -7.62 -22.93
CA ILE A 96 2.35 -8.99 -22.47
C ILE A 96 0.93 -9.04 -21.90
N GLY A 97 0.04 -9.81 -22.51
CA GLY A 97 -1.35 -9.91 -22.05
C GLY A 97 -2.11 -8.58 -22.06
N GLY A 98 -1.75 -7.65 -22.96
CA GLY A 98 -2.34 -6.32 -23.02
C GLY A 98 -1.77 -5.30 -22.04
N ILE A 99 -0.79 -5.68 -21.21
CA ILE A 99 -0.10 -4.80 -20.27
C ILE A 99 1.25 -4.37 -20.86
N ASP A 100 1.52 -3.07 -20.87
CA ASP A 100 2.82 -2.54 -21.24
C ASP A 100 3.83 -2.77 -20.09
N MET A 101 4.77 -3.70 -20.31
CA MET A 101 5.83 -3.99 -19.36
C MET A 101 6.82 -2.84 -19.22
N GLY A 102 6.94 -1.98 -20.25
CA GLY A 102 7.78 -0.78 -20.21
C GLY A 102 7.35 0.21 -19.13
N SER A 103 6.07 0.29 -18.85
CA SER A 103 5.49 1.08 -17.77
C SER A 103 5.29 0.28 -16.49
N PHE A 104 4.78 -0.96 -16.62
CA PHE A 104 4.38 -1.79 -15.49
C PHE A 104 5.57 -2.18 -14.60
N VAL A 105 6.68 -2.64 -15.19
CA VAL A 105 7.84 -3.12 -14.41
C VAL A 105 8.49 -1.98 -13.61
N PRO A 106 8.82 -0.81 -14.19
CA PRO A 106 9.36 0.30 -13.41
C PRO A 106 8.41 0.78 -12.30
N GLY A 107 7.11 0.86 -12.62
CA GLY A 107 6.10 1.22 -11.63
C GLY A 107 6.04 0.21 -10.48
N LEU A 108 6.01 -1.09 -10.79
CA LEU A 108 6.02 -2.14 -9.78
C LEU A 108 7.29 -2.11 -8.93
N VAL A 109 8.47 -1.91 -9.53
CA VAL A 109 9.74 -1.79 -8.79
C VAL A 109 9.70 -0.63 -7.81
N ALA A 110 9.24 0.54 -8.25
CA ALA A 110 9.07 1.71 -7.38
C ALA A 110 8.13 1.41 -6.21
N LEU A 111 6.98 0.77 -6.51
CA LEU A 111 5.99 0.38 -5.52
C LEU A 111 6.56 -0.62 -4.51
N LEU A 112 7.30 -1.62 -4.96
CA LEU A 112 7.93 -2.62 -4.10
C LEU A 112 8.97 -2.00 -3.16
N ILE A 113 9.81 -1.12 -3.66
CA ILE A 113 10.83 -0.40 -2.86
C ILE A 113 10.13 0.46 -1.82
N ASN A 114 9.11 1.22 -2.22
CA ASN A 114 8.33 2.05 -1.31
C ASN A 114 7.65 1.20 -0.23
N SER A 115 6.86 0.20 -0.63
CA SER A 115 6.15 -0.69 0.30
C SER A 115 7.12 -1.42 1.24
N SER A 116 8.29 -1.85 0.77
CA SER A 116 9.26 -2.53 1.62
C SER A 116 9.79 -1.64 2.74
N ALA A 117 9.95 -0.33 2.50
CA ALA A 117 10.36 0.62 3.53
C ALA A 117 9.27 0.80 4.60
N TYR A 118 8.00 1.00 4.20
CA TYR A 118 6.88 1.12 5.13
C TYR A 118 6.63 -0.17 5.91
N ILE A 119 6.60 -1.31 5.23
CA ILE A 119 6.37 -2.61 5.86
C ILE A 119 7.54 -2.99 6.79
N SER A 120 8.79 -2.61 6.47
CA SER A 120 9.92 -2.86 7.36
C SER A 120 9.77 -2.13 8.71
N GLU A 121 9.18 -0.93 8.69
CA GLU A 121 8.87 -0.19 9.92
C GLU A 121 7.72 -0.84 10.69
N ILE A 122 6.69 -1.35 9.99
CA ILE A 122 5.60 -2.11 10.62
C ILE A 122 6.16 -3.35 11.32
N ILE A 123 7.04 -4.12 10.65
CA ILE A 123 7.67 -5.31 11.23
C ILE A 123 8.52 -4.93 12.44
N ARG A 124 9.38 -3.92 12.31
CA ARG A 124 10.24 -3.44 13.41
C ARG A 124 9.41 -2.96 14.59
N GLY A 125 8.38 -2.14 14.33
CA GLY A 125 7.46 -1.63 15.34
C GLY A 125 6.71 -2.74 16.07
N GLY A 126 6.20 -3.74 15.33
CA GLY A 126 5.50 -4.88 15.89
C GLY A 126 6.38 -5.77 16.79
N ILE A 127 7.67 -5.93 16.44
CA ILE A 127 8.63 -6.65 17.27
C ILE A 127 8.95 -5.85 18.55
N LEU A 128 9.15 -4.54 18.41
CA LEU A 128 9.47 -3.68 19.56
C LEU A 128 8.28 -3.43 20.50
N ALA A 129 7.06 -3.65 20.02
CA ALA A 129 5.85 -3.56 20.84
C ALA A 129 5.67 -4.73 21.80
N VAL A 130 6.38 -5.84 21.61
CA VAL A 130 6.38 -6.95 22.57
C VAL A 130 7.07 -6.50 23.85
N ASP A 131 6.44 -6.82 25.01
CA ASP A 131 6.97 -6.43 26.31
C ASP A 131 8.39 -6.96 26.54
N LYS A 132 9.29 -6.09 27.03
CA LYS A 132 10.70 -6.43 27.27
C LYS A 132 10.87 -7.55 28.27
N GLY A 133 9.97 -7.66 29.25
CA GLY A 133 9.96 -8.72 30.24
C GLY A 133 9.82 -10.11 29.63
N GLN A 134 9.15 -10.23 28.46
CA GLN A 134 9.08 -11.51 27.72
C GLN A 134 10.45 -11.98 27.26
N LYS A 135 11.30 -11.06 26.79
CA LYS A 135 12.69 -11.38 26.40
C LYS A 135 13.54 -11.73 27.61
N GLU A 136 13.38 -10.98 28.69
CA GLU A 136 14.13 -11.21 29.96
C GLU A 136 13.74 -12.54 30.59
N ALA A 137 12.45 -12.85 30.68
CA ALA A 137 11.96 -14.13 31.18
C ALA A 137 12.44 -15.31 30.34
N ALA A 138 12.39 -15.18 29.00
CA ALA A 138 12.91 -16.22 28.11
C ALA A 138 14.41 -16.50 28.35
N ARG A 139 15.21 -15.45 28.57
CA ARG A 139 16.64 -15.60 28.88
C ARG A 139 16.89 -16.22 30.26
N SER A 140 16.09 -15.87 31.25
CA SER A 140 16.16 -16.45 32.58
C SER A 140 15.84 -17.96 32.57
N LEU A 141 15.01 -18.41 31.62
CA LEU A 141 14.73 -19.83 31.36
C LEU A 141 15.83 -20.53 30.51
N GLY A 142 16.94 -19.85 30.21
CA GLY A 142 18.08 -20.43 29.46
C GLY A 142 17.95 -20.41 27.95
N LEU A 143 16.91 -19.75 27.39
CA LEU A 143 16.79 -19.60 25.95
C LEU A 143 17.85 -18.63 25.39
N ASN A 144 18.48 -18.99 24.29
CA ASN A 144 19.35 -18.06 23.56
C ASN A 144 18.52 -17.01 22.79
N GLU A 145 19.17 -15.97 22.26
CA GLU A 145 18.44 -14.87 21.57
C GLU A 145 17.61 -15.34 20.39
N PHE A 146 18.08 -16.30 19.61
CA PHE A 146 17.35 -16.84 18.48
C PHE A 146 16.12 -17.63 18.92
N GLN A 147 16.26 -18.46 19.97
CA GLN A 147 15.16 -19.24 20.55
C GLN A 147 14.10 -18.30 21.15
N ALA A 148 14.51 -17.29 21.93
CA ALA A 148 13.62 -16.28 22.48
C ALA A 148 12.86 -15.52 21.37
N MET A 149 13.58 -15.10 20.31
CA MET A 149 12.96 -14.45 19.15
C MET A 149 11.93 -15.35 18.48
N ARG A 150 12.30 -16.60 18.17
CA ARG A 150 11.46 -17.53 17.38
C ARG A 150 10.24 -18.02 18.14
N HIS A 151 10.38 -18.36 19.43
CA HIS A 151 9.34 -19.05 20.18
C HIS A 151 8.49 -18.13 21.06
N ILE A 152 9.01 -16.96 21.46
CA ILE A 152 8.33 -16.06 22.38
C ILE A 152 7.95 -14.74 21.71
N ILE A 153 8.93 -14.05 21.09
CA ILE A 153 8.72 -12.69 20.60
C ILE A 153 7.98 -12.69 19.26
N LEU A 154 8.42 -13.48 18.28
CA LEU A 154 7.85 -13.47 16.92
C LEU A 154 6.38 -13.86 16.88
N PRO A 155 5.89 -14.88 17.61
CA PRO A 155 4.45 -15.20 17.65
C PRO A 155 3.60 -14.06 18.21
N GLN A 156 4.11 -13.29 19.16
CA GLN A 156 3.43 -12.12 19.72
C GLN A 156 3.52 -10.94 18.74
N ALA A 157 4.70 -10.69 18.17
CA ALA A 157 4.91 -9.62 17.20
C ALA A 157 4.00 -9.75 15.96
N ILE A 158 3.78 -10.98 15.46
CA ILE A 158 2.88 -11.22 14.31
C ILE A 158 1.47 -10.71 14.57
N LYS A 159 0.97 -10.81 15.80
CA LYS A 159 -0.35 -10.28 16.15
C LYS A 159 -0.43 -8.76 16.04
N ASN A 160 0.67 -8.06 16.31
CA ASN A 160 0.77 -6.61 16.14
C ASN A 160 1.00 -6.22 14.67
N ILE A 161 1.81 -7.01 13.95
CA ILE A 161 2.18 -6.76 12.55
C ILE A 161 0.99 -6.96 11.61
N PHE A 162 0.21 -8.03 11.78
CA PHE A 162 -0.83 -8.43 10.85
C PHE A 162 -1.90 -7.35 10.60
N PRO A 163 -2.50 -6.70 11.64
CA PRO A 163 -3.46 -5.61 11.41
C PRO A 163 -2.83 -4.39 10.72
N ALA A 164 -1.58 -4.07 11.10
CA ALA A 164 -0.85 -2.96 10.51
C ALA A 164 -0.54 -3.20 9.02
N LEU A 165 -0.17 -4.43 8.64
CA LEU A 165 -0.02 -4.83 7.23
C LEU A 165 -1.34 -4.71 6.45
N GLY A 166 -2.46 -5.08 7.07
CA GLY A 166 -3.77 -4.92 6.45
C GLY A 166 -4.14 -3.44 6.22
N ASN A 167 -3.80 -2.56 7.15
CA ASN A 167 -3.97 -1.12 6.99
C ASN A 167 -3.05 -0.55 5.91
N GLU A 168 -1.83 -1.06 5.80
CA GLU A 168 -0.89 -0.71 4.72
C GLU A 168 -1.44 -1.13 3.35
N PHE A 169 -2.02 -2.34 3.24
CA PHE A 169 -2.69 -2.78 2.02
C PHE A 169 -3.79 -1.81 1.57
N VAL A 170 -4.64 -1.34 2.51
CA VAL A 170 -5.67 -0.33 2.23
C VAL A 170 -5.05 0.99 1.77
N THR A 171 -3.91 1.39 2.32
CA THR A 171 -3.19 2.60 1.91
C THR A 171 -2.68 2.45 0.49
N ILE A 172 -2.01 1.34 0.17
CA ILE A 172 -1.45 1.05 -1.15
C ILE A 172 -2.54 1.03 -2.23
N ILE A 173 -3.75 0.49 -1.97
CA ILE A 173 -4.88 0.55 -2.90
C ILE A 173 -5.13 1.98 -3.41
N LYS A 174 -5.06 2.97 -2.52
CA LYS A 174 -5.25 4.38 -2.89
C LYS A 174 -4.03 4.96 -3.60
N GLU A 175 -2.84 4.56 -3.19
CA GLU A 175 -1.58 5.04 -3.78
C GLU A 175 -1.37 4.54 -5.20
N THR A 176 -1.97 3.40 -5.60
CA THR A 176 -1.90 2.94 -6.99
C THR A 176 -2.44 3.95 -8.00
N SER A 177 -3.29 4.89 -7.59
CA SER A 177 -3.79 5.98 -8.45
C SER A 177 -2.68 6.81 -9.12
N ILE A 178 -1.48 6.83 -8.54
CA ILE A 178 -0.30 7.51 -9.09
C ILE A 178 0.14 6.87 -10.42
N PHE A 179 -0.14 5.58 -10.62
CA PHE A 179 0.28 4.85 -11.81
C PHE A 179 -0.43 5.27 -13.11
N MET A 180 -1.52 6.04 -12.99
CA MET A 180 -2.13 6.69 -14.16
C MET A 180 -1.11 7.53 -14.96
N TYR A 181 -0.11 8.11 -14.29
CA TYR A 181 0.94 8.91 -14.94
C TYR A 181 1.95 8.08 -15.75
N LEU A 182 2.00 6.78 -15.51
CA LEU A 182 2.78 5.82 -16.30
C LEU A 182 1.96 5.16 -17.41
N GLY A 183 0.67 5.45 -17.52
CA GLY A 183 -0.22 4.80 -18.48
C GLY A 183 -0.65 3.38 -18.05
N ILE A 184 -0.45 3.00 -16.78
CA ILE A 184 -0.91 1.72 -16.26
C ILE A 184 -2.43 1.79 -16.06
N ALA A 185 -3.16 0.84 -16.63
CA ALA A 185 -4.62 0.82 -16.73
C ALA A 185 -5.33 0.46 -15.40
N GLU A 186 -4.92 1.13 -14.28
CA GLU A 186 -5.60 1.08 -12.99
C GLU A 186 -6.85 2.00 -12.98
N LEU A 187 -7.56 2.08 -11.87
CA LEU A 187 -8.86 2.76 -11.81
C LEU A 187 -8.80 4.24 -12.25
N MET A 188 -7.83 5.03 -11.77
CA MET A 188 -7.75 6.44 -12.14
C MET A 188 -7.33 6.66 -13.60
N TYR A 189 -6.55 5.75 -14.18
CA TYR A 189 -6.25 5.77 -15.61
C TYR A 189 -7.53 5.54 -16.44
N GLN A 190 -8.37 4.56 -16.05
CA GLN A 190 -9.64 4.31 -16.73
C GLN A 190 -10.60 5.50 -16.59
N ILE A 191 -10.64 6.14 -15.44
CA ILE A 191 -11.37 7.42 -15.25
C ILE A 191 -10.83 8.48 -16.22
N GLY A 192 -9.51 8.54 -16.43
CA GLY A 192 -8.89 9.44 -17.39
C GLY A 192 -9.36 9.19 -18.84
N ILE A 193 -9.48 7.93 -19.25
CA ILE A 193 -10.04 7.55 -20.57
C ILE A 193 -11.49 8.00 -20.69
N LEU A 194 -12.33 7.70 -19.70
CA LEU A 194 -13.75 8.07 -19.70
C LEU A 194 -13.94 9.60 -19.72
N LYS A 195 -13.07 10.34 -19.03
CA LYS A 195 -13.07 11.80 -19.03
C LYS A 195 -12.80 12.40 -20.41
N ALA A 196 -11.98 11.74 -21.25
CA ALA A 196 -11.70 12.23 -22.59
C ALA A 196 -12.93 12.12 -23.53
N SER A 197 -13.89 11.26 -23.22
CA SER A 197 -15.10 10.98 -24.02
C SER A 197 -16.41 11.48 -23.38
N SER A 198 -16.38 12.02 -22.15
CA SER A 198 -17.57 12.45 -21.42
C SER A 198 -17.42 13.83 -20.82
N PRO A 199 -18.44 14.71 -20.91
CA PRO A 199 -18.46 15.98 -20.22
C PRO A 199 -18.70 15.85 -18.70
N ALA A 200 -19.09 14.66 -18.20
CA ALA A 200 -19.47 14.38 -16.82
C ALA A 200 -18.23 14.19 -15.91
N VAL A 201 -17.31 15.16 -15.88
CA VAL A 201 -16.01 15.06 -15.18
C VAL A 201 -16.18 14.92 -13.68
N THR A 202 -17.10 15.68 -13.09
CA THR A 202 -17.37 15.64 -11.65
C THR A 202 -17.91 14.28 -11.24
N GLU A 203 -18.86 13.74 -12.00
CA GLU A 203 -19.48 12.45 -11.74
C GLU A 203 -18.48 11.29 -11.87
N LEU A 204 -17.54 11.38 -12.83
CA LEU A 204 -16.46 10.41 -12.97
C LEU A 204 -15.56 10.38 -11.72
N TYR A 205 -15.18 11.53 -11.17
CA TYR A 205 -14.39 11.58 -9.94
C TYR A 205 -15.19 11.13 -8.71
N ILE A 206 -16.49 11.44 -8.64
CA ILE A 206 -17.39 10.91 -7.60
C ILE A 206 -17.42 9.39 -7.70
N THR A 207 -17.59 8.86 -8.91
CA THR A 207 -17.60 7.41 -9.17
C THR A 207 -16.28 6.76 -8.73
N ALA A 208 -15.14 7.36 -9.08
CA ALA A 208 -13.84 6.88 -8.61
C ALA A 208 -13.77 6.84 -7.08
N GLY A 209 -14.17 7.92 -6.41
CA GLY A 209 -14.20 7.99 -4.94
C GLY A 209 -15.08 6.91 -4.31
N ILE A 210 -16.26 6.66 -4.88
CA ILE A 210 -17.18 5.60 -4.43
C ILE A 210 -16.55 4.23 -4.64
N LEU A 211 -15.93 3.96 -5.79
CA LEU A 211 -15.31 2.68 -6.09
C LEU A 211 -14.10 2.41 -5.17
N TYR A 212 -13.24 3.40 -4.91
CA TYR A 212 -12.19 3.27 -3.91
C TYR A 212 -12.75 3.01 -2.51
N LEU A 213 -13.84 3.69 -2.13
CA LEU A 213 -14.48 3.49 -0.83
C LEU A 213 -15.06 2.07 -0.70
N ILE A 214 -15.69 1.54 -1.77
CA ILE A 214 -16.21 0.17 -1.81
C ILE A 214 -15.08 -0.84 -1.60
N LEU A 215 -13.88 -0.60 -2.13
CA LEU A 215 -12.72 -1.46 -1.90
C LEU A 215 -12.15 -1.29 -0.49
N THR A 216 -11.93 -0.06 -0.06
CA THR A 216 -11.14 0.23 1.13
C THR A 216 -11.92 0.11 2.43
N TYR A 217 -13.21 0.49 2.44
CA TYR A 217 -14.02 0.49 3.65
C TYR A 217 -14.25 -0.90 4.26
N PRO A 218 -14.66 -1.93 3.48
CA PRO A 218 -14.83 -3.28 4.02
C PRO A 218 -13.49 -3.86 4.53
N LEU A 219 -12.40 -3.63 3.80
CA LEU A 219 -11.07 -4.08 4.19
C LEU A 219 -10.62 -3.42 5.50
N SER A 220 -10.81 -2.10 5.64
CA SER A 220 -10.49 -1.38 6.88
C SER A 220 -11.31 -1.90 8.07
N LYS A 221 -12.61 -2.16 7.87
CA LYS A 221 -13.47 -2.74 8.92
C LYS A 221 -13.02 -4.13 9.33
N LEU A 222 -12.63 -4.96 8.35
CA LEU A 222 -12.10 -6.30 8.59
C LEU A 222 -10.78 -6.25 9.39
N MET A 223 -9.85 -5.36 9.03
CA MET A 223 -8.60 -5.20 9.76
C MET A 223 -8.82 -4.73 11.20
N ASN A 224 -9.71 -3.76 11.41
CA ASN A 224 -10.09 -3.28 12.74
C ASN A 224 -10.74 -4.38 13.58
N PHE A 225 -11.52 -5.27 12.98
CA PHE A 225 -12.09 -6.43 13.67
C PHE A 225 -10.99 -7.40 14.12
N PHE A 226 -10.04 -7.73 13.26
CA PHE A 226 -8.90 -8.59 13.61
C PHE A 226 -8.03 -7.96 14.71
N GLU A 227 -7.75 -6.66 14.62
CA GLU A 227 -6.98 -5.95 15.65
C GLU A 227 -7.63 -6.07 17.03
N ARG A 228 -8.92 -5.77 17.13
CA ARG A 228 -9.66 -5.89 18.39
C ARG A 228 -9.65 -7.32 18.95
N ARG A 229 -9.83 -8.31 18.08
CA ARG A 229 -9.85 -9.73 18.51
C ARG A 229 -8.48 -10.18 19.03
N MET A 230 -7.39 -9.74 18.40
CA MET A 230 -6.03 -10.11 18.83
C MET A 230 -5.65 -9.43 20.14
N ARG A 231 -6.01 -8.16 20.35
CA ARG A 231 -5.79 -7.45 21.63
C ARG A 231 -6.54 -8.08 22.80
N HIS A 232 -7.77 -8.53 22.60
CA HIS A 232 -8.54 -9.20 23.67
C HIS A 232 -7.98 -10.57 24.06
N ALA A 233 -7.24 -11.24 23.19
CA ALA A 233 -6.58 -12.51 23.50
C ALA A 233 -5.32 -12.35 24.36
N GLU A 234 -4.79 -11.15 24.50
CA GLU A 234 -3.62 -10.83 25.36
C GLU A 234 -4.03 -10.37 26.78
N ALA A 235 -5.27 -9.94 26.96
CA ALA A 235 -5.80 -9.46 28.23
C ALA A 235 -6.36 -10.59 29.14
N LYS A 236 -6.34 -11.84 28.65
CA LYS A 236 -6.67 -13.05 29.39
C LYS A 236 -5.43 -13.88 29.70
#